data_057ae7b7aa3aa570feff8085502f7849
#
_entry.id   057ae7b7aa3aa570feff8085502f7849
#
_cell.length_a   1.000
_cell.length_b   1.000
_cell.length_c   1.000
_cell.angle_alpha   90.00
_cell.angle_beta   90.00
_cell.angle_gamma   90.00
#
_symmetry.space_group_name_H-M   'P 1'
#
loop_
_entity.id
_entity.type
_entity.pdbx_description
1 polymer ?
#
loop_
_entity_poly.entity_id
_entity_poly.type
_entity_poly.pdbx_seq_one_letter_code
_entity_poly.pdbx_strand_id
1 'polypeptide(L)'
;MRLRSWLGVMLMSAVLAANAPAWAQSYPDRPVRLLIAFPGGGTIDTLGRILAQKLTEAWGQNVVIENRPGAGGNIGAAAAAKSAPDGYTLHFGAQTLAVNVTLQPSKDFDPVKDFDPIILVATAQDVLLVPPNSPFHSVKELIDYAKAHPGELNYASLGCSVTLTASVCAPKCSV
;
A
#
# COMPACT_ATOMS: atom_id res chain seq x y z
N MET A 1 58.67 3.72 -34.08
CA MET A 1 58.25 2.53 -33.35
C MET A 1 57.61 2.78 -31.96
N ARG A 2 57.91 3.88 -31.28
CA ARG A 2 57.44 4.13 -29.90
C ARG A 2 55.95 4.53 -29.80
N LEU A 3 55.35 5.18 -30.81
CA LEU A 3 53.97 5.63 -30.77
C LEU A 3 52.94 4.49 -30.77
N ARG A 4 53.21 3.38 -31.46
CA ARG A 4 52.33 2.22 -31.53
C ARG A 4 52.26 1.44 -30.20
N SER A 5 53.31 1.49 -29.40
CA SER A 5 53.34 0.84 -28.09
C SER A 5 52.48 1.58 -27.06
N TRP A 6 52.42 2.91 -27.15
CA TRP A 6 51.61 3.74 -26.25
C TRP A 6 50.12 3.62 -26.52
N LEU A 7 49.72 3.44 -27.80
CA LEU A 7 48.35 3.16 -28.15
C LEU A 7 47.85 1.80 -27.59
N GLY A 8 48.71 0.78 -27.64
CA GLY A 8 48.39 -0.53 -27.07
C GLY A 8 48.14 -0.52 -25.56
N VAL A 9 48.98 0.24 -24.83
CA VAL A 9 48.82 0.40 -23.36
C VAL A 9 47.55 1.18 -23.02
N MET A 10 47.21 2.23 -23.78
CA MET A 10 45.96 2.97 -23.58
C MET A 10 44.70 2.13 -23.87
N LEU A 11 44.73 1.32 -24.94
CA LEU A 11 43.60 0.41 -25.21
C LEU A 11 43.44 -0.66 -24.12
N MET A 12 44.53 -1.20 -23.61
CA MET A 12 44.52 -2.24 -22.59
C MET A 12 44.03 -1.69 -21.23
N SER A 13 44.37 -0.45 -20.87
CA SER A 13 43.84 0.20 -19.66
C SER A 13 42.35 0.54 -19.77
N ALA A 14 41.85 0.90 -20.96
CA ALA A 14 40.44 1.16 -21.20
C ALA A 14 39.58 -0.11 -21.04
N VAL A 15 40.09 -1.26 -21.48
CA VAL A 15 39.41 -2.57 -21.32
C VAL A 15 39.38 -3.04 -19.86
N LEU A 16 40.43 -2.77 -19.08
CA LEU A 16 40.44 -3.09 -17.64
C LEU A 16 39.45 -2.22 -16.85
N ALA A 17 39.26 -0.96 -17.21
CA ALA A 17 38.33 -0.07 -16.56
C ALA A 17 36.85 -0.43 -16.80
N ALA A 18 36.55 -1.11 -17.91
CA ALA A 18 35.19 -1.57 -18.24
C ALA A 18 34.72 -2.77 -17.40
N ASN A 19 35.62 -3.44 -16.67
CA ASN A 19 35.31 -4.55 -15.78
C ASN A 19 35.21 -4.17 -14.31
N ALA A 20 35.01 -2.88 -13.98
CA ALA A 20 34.72 -2.49 -12.61
C ALA A 20 33.40 -3.19 -12.17
N PRO A 21 33.39 -3.98 -11.06
CA PRO A 21 32.16 -4.60 -10.60
C PRO A 21 31.16 -3.48 -10.34
N ALA A 22 30.03 -3.50 -11.04
CA ALA A 22 28.91 -2.67 -10.71
C ALA A 22 28.44 -3.16 -9.32
N TRP A 23 28.76 -2.42 -8.29
CA TRP A 23 28.24 -2.69 -6.95
C TRP A 23 26.75 -2.40 -7.02
N ALA A 24 25.98 -3.46 -7.22
CA ALA A 24 24.54 -3.37 -7.09
C ALA A 24 24.26 -2.86 -5.69
N GLN A 25 23.74 -1.65 -5.59
CA GLN A 25 23.33 -1.10 -4.29
C GLN A 25 22.35 -2.08 -3.66
N SER A 26 22.68 -2.58 -2.47
CA SER A 26 21.78 -3.48 -1.74
C SER A 26 20.53 -2.71 -1.36
N TYR A 27 19.40 -3.07 -1.97
CA TYR A 27 18.10 -2.51 -1.58
C TYR A 27 17.51 -3.34 -0.43
N PRO A 28 16.97 -2.68 0.60
CA PRO A 28 17.05 -1.25 0.91
C PRO A 28 18.37 -0.88 1.62
N ASP A 29 18.96 0.27 1.26
CA ASP A 29 20.17 0.83 1.90
C ASP A 29 19.84 1.90 2.97
N ARG A 30 18.58 2.29 3.08
CA ARG A 30 18.04 3.28 4.01
C ARG A 30 16.64 2.88 4.48
N PRO A 31 16.09 3.53 5.53
CA PRO A 31 14.75 3.21 6.02
C PRO A 31 13.67 3.32 4.96
N VAL A 32 12.79 2.33 4.93
CA VAL A 32 11.61 2.29 4.07
C VAL A 32 10.41 2.84 4.84
N ARG A 33 9.63 3.71 4.22
CA ARG A 33 8.42 4.27 4.80
C ARG A 33 7.19 3.45 4.39
N LEU A 34 6.44 2.95 5.38
CA LEU A 34 5.16 2.28 5.18
C LEU A 34 4.02 3.22 5.55
N LEU A 35 3.39 3.81 4.53
CA LEU A 35 2.30 4.76 4.70
C LEU A 35 0.97 4.01 4.83
N ILE A 36 0.31 4.15 5.98
CA ILE A 36 -0.98 3.55 6.31
C ILE A 36 -2.08 4.61 6.22
N ALA A 37 -3.07 4.39 5.36
CA ALA A 37 -4.15 5.35 5.10
C ALA A 37 -5.25 5.37 6.19
N PHE A 38 -5.00 4.76 7.35
CA PHE A 38 -5.96 4.59 8.43
C PHE A 38 -5.38 5.03 9.78
N PRO A 39 -6.25 5.36 10.76
CA PRO A 39 -5.80 5.71 12.11
C PRO A 39 -5.01 4.59 12.76
N GLY A 40 -4.07 4.97 13.63
CA GLY A 40 -3.34 4.03 14.47
C GLY A 40 -4.26 3.27 15.43
N GLY A 41 -3.91 2.01 15.72
CA GLY A 41 -4.64 1.13 16.64
C GLY A 41 -5.77 0.34 16.01
N GLY A 42 -6.12 0.55 14.74
CA GLY A 42 -7.09 -0.26 14.01
C GLY A 42 -6.47 -1.56 13.45
N THR A 43 -7.33 -2.41 12.86
CA THR A 43 -6.90 -3.69 12.27
C THR A 43 -5.84 -3.51 11.19
N ILE A 44 -6.00 -2.52 10.31
CA ILE A 44 -5.03 -2.21 9.25
C ILE A 44 -3.69 -1.77 9.83
N ASP A 45 -3.70 -0.93 10.87
CA ASP A 45 -2.48 -0.49 11.54
C ASP A 45 -1.77 -1.66 12.22
N THR A 46 -2.52 -2.53 12.91
CA THR A 46 -1.95 -3.72 13.56
C THR A 46 -1.29 -4.65 12.54
N LEU A 47 -1.95 -4.94 11.43
CA LEU A 47 -1.36 -5.74 10.35
C LEU A 47 -0.13 -5.05 9.74
N GLY A 48 -0.20 -3.74 9.52
CA GLY A 48 0.94 -2.97 9.01
C GLY A 48 2.14 -3.01 9.95
N ARG A 49 1.93 -2.98 11.28
CA ARG A 49 3.01 -3.09 12.27
C ARG A 49 3.66 -4.47 12.27
N ILE A 50 2.87 -5.53 12.17
CA ILE A 50 3.39 -6.90 12.06
C ILE A 50 4.21 -7.03 10.77
N LEU A 51 3.72 -6.52 9.65
CA LEU A 51 4.43 -6.52 8.38
C LEU A 51 5.73 -5.73 8.45
N ALA A 52 5.69 -4.50 8.99
CA ALA A 52 6.86 -3.63 9.13
C ALA A 52 7.95 -4.29 9.98
N GLN A 53 7.57 -4.96 11.07
CA GLN A 53 8.51 -5.71 11.91
C GLN A 53 9.18 -6.83 11.10
N LYS A 54 8.41 -7.65 10.38
CA LYS A 54 8.94 -8.77 9.58
C LYS A 54 9.83 -8.29 8.43
N LEU A 55 9.48 -7.20 7.79
CA LEU A 55 10.31 -6.60 6.75
C LEU A 55 11.61 -6.02 7.33
N THR A 56 11.55 -5.39 8.51
CA THR A 56 12.75 -4.89 9.22
C THR A 56 13.70 -6.04 9.55
N GLU A 57 13.16 -7.16 10.07
CA GLU A 57 13.94 -8.36 10.37
C GLU A 57 14.59 -8.95 9.10
N ALA A 58 13.85 -8.99 7.98
CA ALA A 58 14.32 -9.59 6.74
C ALA A 58 15.33 -8.71 5.98
N TRP A 59 15.14 -7.40 5.99
CA TRP A 59 15.98 -6.47 5.21
C TRP A 59 17.16 -5.88 5.99
N GLY A 60 17.15 -5.99 7.32
CA GLY A 60 18.15 -5.33 8.17
C GLY A 60 18.06 -3.80 8.16
N GLN A 61 17.00 -3.24 7.57
CA GLN A 61 16.71 -1.80 7.51
C GLN A 61 15.35 -1.51 8.13
N ASN A 62 15.24 -0.38 8.81
CA ASN A 62 14.01 -0.01 9.49
C ASN A 62 12.88 0.25 8.51
N VAL A 63 11.70 -0.32 8.79
CA VAL A 63 10.43 0.04 8.13
C VAL A 63 9.63 0.94 9.07
N VAL A 64 9.55 2.22 8.71
CA VAL A 64 8.91 3.26 9.53
C VAL A 64 7.45 3.41 9.12
N ILE A 65 6.55 3.25 10.08
CA ILE A 65 5.11 3.43 9.87
C ILE A 65 4.74 4.90 9.96
N GLU A 66 3.96 5.35 8.99
CA GLU A 66 3.35 6.68 8.95
C GLU A 66 1.84 6.56 8.74
N ASN A 67 1.03 6.88 9.74
CA ASN A 67 -0.42 6.89 9.61
C ASN A 67 -0.90 8.23 9.04
N ARG A 68 -1.62 8.20 7.91
CA ARG A 68 -2.27 9.38 7.28
C ARG A 68 -3.74 9.08 7.01
N PRO A 69 -4.59 9.12 8.04
CA PRO A 69 -6.02 8.86 7.89
C PRO A 69 -6.75 10.03 7.23
N GLY A 70 -7.96 9.76 6.76
CA GLY A 70 -8.91 10.75 6.28
C GLY A 70 -9.47 10.42 4.90
N ALA A 71 -10.69 10.93 4.64
CA ALA A 71 -11.45 10.74 3.40
C ALA A 71 -11.51 9.27 2.94
N GLY A 72 -11.79 8.33 3.86
CA GLY A 72 -11.84 6.90 3.54
C GLY A 72 -10.52 6.30 3.05
N GLY A 73 -9.37 6.93 3.38
CA GLY A 73 -8.04 6.52 2.94
C GLY A 73 -7.48 7.32 1.76
N ASN A 74 -8.26 8.20 1.14
CA ASN A 74 -7.82 8.97 -0.03
C ASN A 74 -6.66 9.92 0.30
N ILE A 75 -6.61 10.50 1.51
CA ILE A 75 -5.52 11.40 1.92
C ILE A 75 -4.18 10.65 1.96
N GLY A 76 -4.17 9.48 2.57
CA GLY A 76 -2.97 8.63 2.62
C GLY A 76 -2.56 8.14 1.25
N ALA A 77 -3.51 7.69 0.43
CA ALA A 77 -3.24 7.24 -0.93
C ALA A 77 -2.65 8.35 -1.81
N ALA A 78 -3.24 9.56 -1.77
CA ALA A 78 -2.72 10.70 -2.51
C ALA A 78 -1.30 11.10 -2.08
N ALA A 79 -1.01 11.02 -0.77
CA ALA A 79 0.33 11.27 -0.26
C ALA A 79 1.35 10.23 -0.73
N ALA A 80 0.95 8.96 -0.80
CA ALA A 80 1.79 7.89 -1.33
C ALA A 80 2.03 8.05 -2.83
N ALA A 81 0.99 8.30 -3.62
CA ALA A 81 1.10 8.50 -5.06
C ALA A 81 2.03 9.66 -5.45
N LYS A 82 2.06 10.71 -4.63
CA LYS A 82 2.95 11.88 -4.83
C LYS A 82 4.37 11.69 -4.28
N SER A 83 4.67 10.53 -3.67
CA SER A 83 6.02 10.23 -3.19
C SER A 83 6.94 9.84 -4.34
N ALA A 84 8.27 9.94 -4.11
CA ALA A 84 9.25 9.52 -5.11
C ALA A 84 9.07 8.04 -5.46
N PRO A 85 9.10 7.67 -6.75
CA PRO A 85 8.93 6.29 -7.21
C PRO A 85 10.26 5.51 -7.14
N ASP A 86 10.91 5.55 -5.98
CA ASP A 86 12.24 4.99 -5.71
C ASP A 86 12.19 3.69 -4.87
N GLY A 87 11.00 3.18 -4.60
CA GLY A 87 10.79 1.99 -3.79
C GLY A 87 10.86 2.22 -2.27
N TYR A 88 11.20 3.42 -1.78
CA TYR A 88 11.34 3.70 -0.36
C TYR A 88 10.05 4.22 0.31
N THR A 89 8.97 4.35 -0.46
CA THR A 89 7.63 4.59 0.08
C THR A 89 6.69 3.48 -0.36
N LEU A 90 6.17 2.74 0.58
CA LEU A 90 5.16 1.72 0.37
C LEU A 90 3.83 2.23 0.89
N HIS A 91 2.76 1.96 0.16
CA HIS A 91 1.40 2.25 0.62
C HIS A 91 0.73 0.97 1.12
N PHE A 92 0.31 0.98 2.36
CA PHE A 92 -0.50 -0.09 2.95
C PHE A 92 -1.95 0.36 2.99
N GLY A 93 -2.69 -0.05 1.99
CA GLY A 93 -4.08 0.32 1.76
C GLY A 93 -5.04 -0.82 2.04
N ALA A 94 -6.32 -0.49 1.91
CA ALA A 94 -7.42 -1.44 1.96
C ALA A 94 -8.22 -1.36 0.66
N GLN A 95 -9.23 -2.21 0.53
CA GLN A 95 -10.13 -2.21 -0.64
C GLN A 95 -10.82 -0.86 -0.89
N THR A 96 -10.90 0.03 0.10
CA THR A 96 -11.41 1.39 -0.07
C THR A 96 -10.71 2.14 -1.19
N LEU A 97 -9.44 1.81 -1.47
CA LEU A 97 -8.71 2.37 -2.60
C LEU A 97 -9.44 2.12 -3.94
N ALA A 98 -9.96 0.91 -4.14
CA ALA A 98 -10.72 0.56 -5.34
C ALA A 98 -12.17 1.10 -5.31
N VAL A 99 -12.81 1.03 -4.15
CA VAL A 99 -14.20 1.47 -3.98
C VAL A 99 -14.35 2.98 -4.12
N ASN A 100 -13.39 3.74 -3.60
CA ASN A 100 -13.40 5.20 -3.65
C ASN A 100 -13.24 5.77 -5.07
N VAL A 101 -12.76 5.01 -6.02
CA VAL A 101 -12.78 5.40 -7.44
C VAL A 101 -14.19 5.79 -7.90
N THR A 102 -15.20 5.06 -7.40
CA THR A 102 -16.60 5.29 -7.76
C THR A 102 -17.34 6.15 -6.74
N LEU A 103 -17.14 5.90 -5.43
CA LEU A 103 -17.88 6.58 -4.38
C LEU A 103 -17.34 7.98 -4.07
N GLN A 104 -16.05 8.15 -4.10
CA GLN A 104 -15.36 9.42 -3.80
C GLN A 104 -14.23 9.63 -4.81
N PRO A 105 -14.55 9.88 -6.07
CA PRO A 105 -13.53 10.03 -7.10
C PRO A 105 -12.59 11.18 -6.73
N SER A 106 -11.34 10.82 -6.45
CA SER A 106 -10.28 11.79 -6.21
C SER A 106 -9.67 12.21 -7.54
N LYS A 107 -9.35 13.49 -7.66
CA LYS A 107 -8.55 14.01 -8.78
C LYS A 107 -7.05 14.01 -8.46
N ASP A 108 -6.69 13.66 -7.23
CA ASP A 108 -5.32 13.77 -6.74
C ASP A 108 -4.45 12.56 -7.08
N PHE A 109 -5.06 11.42 -7.39
CA PHE A 109 -4.37 10.18 -7.79
C PHE A 109 -5.33 9.22 -8.52
N ASP A 110 -4.74 8.34 -9.33
CA ASP A 110 -5.42 7.24 -10.01
C ASP A 110 -4.85 5.91 -9.44
N PRO A 111 -5.67 5.08 -8.75
CA PRO A 111 -5.14 3.88 -8.10
C PRO A 111 -4.60 2.82 -9.06
N VAL A 112 -4.97 2.89 -10.34
CA VAL A 112 -4.48 1.94 -11.36
C VAL A 112 -3.21 2.45 -12.04
N LYS A 113 -3.12 3.78 -12.23
CA LYS A 113 -2.00 4.38 -12.97
C LYS A 113 -0.83 4.75 -12.06
N ASP A 114 -1.12 5.17 -10.82
CA ASP A 114 -0.12 5.77 -9.94
C ASP A 114 0.49 4.77 -8.96
N PHE A 115 0.00 3.51 -8.95
CA PHE A 115 0.48 2.46 -8.05
C PHE A 115 0.84 1.18 -8.77
N ASP A 116 1.95 0.57 -8.37
CA ASP A 116 2.29 -0.80 -8.70
C ASP A 116 1.89 -1.72 -7.53
N PRO A 117 0.98 -2.68 -7.73
CA PRO A 117 0.59 -3.60 -6.68
C PRO A 117 1.73 -4.59 -6.41
N ILE A 118 2.06 -4.79 -5.12
CA ILE A 118 3.13 -5.69 -4.71
C ILE A 118 2.55 -7.00 -4.21
N ILE A 119 1.68 -6.94 -3.19
CA ILE A 119 1.14 -8.14 -2.55
C ILE A 119 -0.19 -7.87 -1.86
N LEU A 120 -1.06 -8.87 -1.85
CA LEU A 120 -2.21 -8.97 -0.97
C LEU A 120 -1.75 -9.58 0.36
N VAL A 121 -1.74 -8.78 1.43
CA VAL A 121 -1.21 -9.19 2.74
C VAL A 121 -2.19 -10.04 3.51
N ALA A 122 -3.47 -9.64 3.54
CA ALA A 122 -4.51 -10.34 4.29
C ALA A 122 -5.90 -10.04 3.73
N THR A 123 -6.81 -10.97 3.96
CA THR A 123 -8.25 -10.79 3.79
C THR A 123 -8.93 -11.11 5.11
N ALA A 124 -9.89 -10.28 5.50
CA ALA A 124 -10.75 -10.54 6.66
C ALA A 124 -12.20 -10.42 6.24
N GLN A 125 -13.04 -11.24 6.84
CA GLN A 125 -14.48 -11.20 6.58
C GLN A 125 -15.13 -10.16 7.47
N ASP A 126 -16.11 -9.46 6.92
CA ASP A 126 -16.97 -8.57 7.69
C ASP A 126 -18.08 -9.37 8.36
N VAL A 127 -18.51 -8.90 9.52
CA VAL A 127 -19.60 -9.49 10.29
C VAL A 127 -20.70 -8.44 10.44
N LEU A 128 -21.92 -8.82 10.09
CA LEU A 128 -23.09 -8.03 10.36
C LEU A 128 -23.55 -8.30 11.79
N LEU A 129 -23.48 -7.29 12.64
CA LEU A 129 -23.90 -7.37 14.03
C LEU A 129 -25.23 -6.63 14.21
N VAL A 130 -26.10 -7.21 15.00
CA VAL A 130 -27.32 -6.57 15.48
C VAL A 130 -27.32 -6.56 17.01
N PRO A 131 -28.02 -5.60 17.66
CA PRO A 131 -28.14 -5.58 19.12
C PRO A 131 -28.69 -6.89 19.66
N PRO A 132 -28.31 -7.31 20.89
CA PRO A 132 -28.78 -8.57 21.49
C PRO A 132 -30.31 -8.70 21.58
N ASN A 133 -31.01 -7.59 21.71
CA ASN A 133 -32.48 -7.51 21.79
C ASN A 133 -33.13 -7.31 20.41
N SER A 134 -32.40 -7.49 19.34
CA SER A 134 -32.95 -7.37 17.98
C SER A 134 -33.91 -8.51 17.70
N PRO A 135 -35.04 -8.27 17.03
CA PRO A 135 -35.97 -9.32 16.61
C PRO A 135 -35.43 -10.14 15.43
N PHE A 136 -34.27 -9.77 14.86
CA PHE A 136 -33.73 -10.41 13.67
C PHE A 136 -32.75 -11.51 14.04
N HIS A 137 -32.97 -12.71 13.53
CA HIS A 137 -32.11 -13.89 13.71
C HIS A 137 -31.44 -14.33 12.41
N SER A 138 -31.75 -13.67 11.31
CA SER A 138 -31.15 -13.93 9.99
C SER A 138 -31.05 -12.65 9.15
N VAL A 139 -30.12 -12.65 8.19
CA VAL A 139 -29.98 -11.56 7.22
C VAL A 139 -31.25 -11.37 6.40
N LYS A 140 -31.96 -12.49 6.11
CA LYS A 140 -33.20 -12.44 5.36
C LYS A 140 -34.31 -11.68 6.11
N GLU A 141 -34.50 -11.97 7.40
CA GLU A 141 -35.47 -11.25 8.25
C GLU A 141 -35.16 -9.77 8.33
N LEU A 142 -33.86 -9.40 8.48
CA LEU A 142 -33.43 -8.02 8.48
C LEU A 142 -33.76 -7.33 7.15
N ILE A 143 -33.52 -7.98 6.01
CA ILE A 143 -33.83 -7.43 4.68
C ILE A 143 -35.33 -7.27 4.48
N ASP A 144 -36.12 -8.28 4.87
CA ASP A 144 -37.57 -8.25 4.73
C ASP A 144 -38.16 -7.10 5.59
N TYR A 145 -37.67 -6.93 6.81
CA TYR A 145 -38.05 -5.81 7.66
C TYR A 145 -37.65 -4.44 7.06
N ALA A 146 -36.42 -4.31 6.59
CA ALA A 146 -35.94 -3.06 5.99
C ALA A 146 -36.76 -2.63 4.76
N LYS A 147 -37.26 -3.62 3.98
CA LYS A 147 -38.14 -3.36 2.83
C LYS A 147 -39.54 -2.93 3.26
N ALA A 148 -40.04 -3.49 4.35
CA ALA A 148 -41.37 -3.16 4.88
C ALA A 148 -41.38 -1.81 5.60
N HIS A 149 -40.23 -1.37 6.16
CA HIS A 149 -40.11 -0.19 7.00
C HIS A 149 -38.94 0.71 6.49
N PRO A 150 -39.08 1.32 5.33
CA PRO A 150 -38.01 2.15 4.75
C PRO A 150 -37.70 3.36 5.64
N GLY A 151 -36.44 3.56 5.97
CA GLY A 151 -35.93 4.68 6.77
C GLY A 151 -35.99 4.48 8.30
N GLU A 152 -36.45 3.34 8.81
CA GLU A 152 -36.46 3.06 10.25
C GLU A 152 -35.13 2.51 10.76
N LEU A 153 -34.39 1.78 9.92
CA LEU A 153 -33.13 1.17 10.30
C LEU A 153 -31.96 2.11 10.01
N ASN A 154 -31.07 2.22 11.00
CA ASN A 154 -29.78 2.87 10.85
C ASN A 154 -28.67 1.83 10.95
N TYR A 155 -27.58 2.05 10.22
CA TYR A 155 -26.39 1.21 10.30
C TYR A 155 -25.15 2.08 10.51
N ALA A 156 -24.12 1.50 11.09
CA ALA A 156 -22.81 2.10 11.21
C ALA A 156 -21.76 1.17 10.60
N SER A 157 -20.79 1.74 9.92
CA SER A 157 -19.68 1.03 9.30
C SER A 157 -18.42 1.88 9.41
N LEU A 158 -17.26 1.24 9.49
CA LEU A 158 -15.95 1.92 9.44
C LEU A 158 -15.55 2.35 8.02
N GLY A 159 -16.49 2.51 7.15
CA GLY A 159 -16.33 2.80 5.73
C GLY A 159 -17.02 1.74 4.90
N CYS A 160 -16.90 1.83 3.58
CA CYS A 160 -17.47 0.85 2.67
C CYS A 160 -16.65 -0.45 2.73
N SER A 161 -16.81 -1.26 3.75
CA SER A 161 -16.11 -2.53 3.82
C SER A 161 -17.10 -3.68 3.74
N VAL A 162 -17.05 -4.42 2.65
CA VAL A 162 -17.68 -5.72 2.50
C VAL A 162 -16.66 -6.84 2.77
N THR A 163 -15.39 -6.54 2.69
CA THR A 163 -14.29 -7.45 3.03
C THR A 163 -13.05 -6.61 3.34
N LEU A 164 -12.40 -6.84 4.47
CA LEU A 164 -11.18 -6.14 4.80
C LEU A 164 -10.03 -6.75 4.01
N THR A 165 -9.62 -6.08 2.95
CA THR A 165 -8.50 -6.48 2.12
C THR A 165 -7.35 -5.50 2.34
N ALA A 166 -6.27 -5.97 2.91
CA ALA A 166 -5.06 -5.19 3.09
C ALA A 166 -4.05 -5.54 2.00
N SER A 167 -3.59 -4.56 1.28
CA SER A 167 -2.60 -4.72 0.22
C SER A 167 -1.47 -3.70 0.33
N VAL A 168 -0.30 -4.09 -0.13
CA VAL A 168 0.86 -3.21 -0.26
C VAL A 168 1.05 -2.88 -1.73
N CYS A 169 1.27 -1.61 -2.01
CA CYS A 169 1.63 -1.12 -3.33
C CYS A 169 2.70 -0.02 -3.23
N ALA A 170 3.42 0.20 -4.30
CA ALA A 170 4.40 1.26 -4.43
C ALA A 170 3.95 2.26 -5.51
N PRO A 171 4.38 3.53 -5.43
CA PRO A 171 4.19 4.50 -6.51
C PRO A 171 4.85 4.00 -7.80
N LYS A 172 4.16 4.12 -8.92
CA LYS A 172 4.71 3.77 -10.23
C LYS A 172 5.84 4.69 -10.64
N CYS A 173 6.93 4.09 -11.13
CA CYS A 173 7.92 4.81 -11.91
C CYS A 173 7.28 5.25 -13.23
N SER A 174 7.24 6.56 -13.49
CA SER A 174 7.01 7.07 -14.85
C SER A 174 8.26 6.79 -15.67
N VAL A 175 8.18 5.89 -16.63
CA VAL A 175 9.21 5.68 -17.65
C VAL A 175 9.09 6.77 -18.70
#